data_c1842e76e932bdda2a9afb3a87b58c2c
#
_entry.id   c1842e76e932bdda2a9afb3a87b58c2c
#
_cell.length_a   1.000
_cell.length_b   1.000
_cell.length_c   1.000
_cell.angle_alpha   90.00
_cell.angle_beta   90.00
_cell.angle_gamma   90.00
#
_symmetry.space_group_name_H-M   'P 1'
#
loop_
_entity.id
_entity.type
_entity.pdbx_description
1 polymer ?
#
loop_
_entity_poly.entity_id
_entity_poly.type
_entity_poly.pdbx_seq_one_letter_code
_entity_poly.pdbx_strand_id
1 'polypeptide(L)'
;DCLYLNIWSPRDHSSFNAEKLPVMVWIHGGGNTIGTANTYDASLLAGSEQVVVVTINYRLGFFGWMSHPALRTPDRNALDASGNYANLDMIAALQWVSDNIANFGGDQNSVTIFGESAGGRNVFSLMASPLAKGLFHRAIAQSGSVGTAPRWRAENFHDDTQPGQALSSREWLSLQLKNSGRAKDSKAARAAQMLMSDEETRDFMYSRSPQEILEGVSGGAGMYSAPQSFRDGTVLPQDTLYTVFSDPSRYNSVPLITGTNRDEAKLFLAQDPEFVELRFGFLPRVKDLQAYNELSAYLTDSWKAMAVDGIADIIAANSSEPVFAYRWDWDEGGKSWLIDYSELLGAAHGLEVAYIFGGFDGAIGAPGLYTDNNIAGRDLLGQQMRSYWSEFASTGAPGNGRSGVLPQWRPWSNAGANLMLLDTASGGGLRMVNEPMTVAMLKERIAQDPNIPELRSRCALHVQLFLLANAGDDVWDEADYDALGCAEFNPWGLEVER
;
A
#
# COMPACT_ATOMS: atom_id res chain seq x y z
N ASP A 1 -19.84 15.70 -0.65
CA ASP A 1 -18.57 15.86 -1.30
C ASP A 1 -17.47 15.35 -0.37
N CYS A 2 -16.62 14.46 -0.87
CA CYS A 2 -15.52 13.87 -0.10
C CYS A 2 -14.14 14.14 -0.75
N LEU A 3 -14.11 14.82 -1.89
CA LEU A 3 -12.87 15.16 -2.59
C LEU A 3 -12.42 16.57 -2.20
N TYR A 4 -11.41 16.62 -1.34
CA TYR A 4 -10.77 17.85 -0.89
C TYR A 4 -9.29 17.58 -0.60
N LEU A 5 -8.53 18.63 -0.43
CA LEU A 5 -7.13 18.59 -0.05
C LEU A 5 -6.84 19.64 1.03
N ASN A 6 -5.77 19.42 1.79
CA ASN A 6 -5.26 20.39 2.75
C ASN A 6 -3.84 20.78 2.34
N ILE A 7 -3.43 22.01 2.66
CA ILE A 7 -2.11 22.54 2.33
C ILE A 7 -1.47 23.11 3.58
N TRP A 8 -0.24 22.69 3.85
CA TRP A 8 0.64 23.28 4.85
C TRP A 8 1.82 23.93 4.14
N SER A 9 2.06 25.21 4.42
CA SER A 9 3.17 25.98 3.88
C SER A 9 3.84 26.75 5.01
N PRO A 10 5.18 26.87 5.03
CA PRO A 10 5.86 27.74 5.97
C PRO A 10 5.42 29.21 5.82
N ARG A 11 5.20 29.91 6.95
CA ARG A 11 4.63 31.27 6.96
C ARG A 11 5.41 32.27 6.14
N ASP A 12 6.73 32.16 6.11
CA ASP A 12 7.63 33.17 5.48
C ASP A 12 7.70 33.03 3.95
N HIS A 13 7.15 31.96 3.39
CA HIS A 13 7.18 31.68 1.94
C HIS A 13 5.86 32.01 1.23
N SER A 14 4.87 32.59 1.91
CA SER A 14 3.61 33.01 1.30
C SER A 14 3.72 34.31 0.46
N SER A 15 4.89 34.98 0.47
CA SER A 15 5.10 36.19 -0.35
C SER A 15 5.42 35.83 -1.80
N PHE A 16 4.85 36.56 -2.78
CA PHE A 16 5.06 36.36 -4.21
C PHE A 16 6.52 36.42 -4.70
N ASN A 17 7.43 36.93 -3.87
CA ASN A 17 8.85 37.11 -4.20
C ASN A 17 9.79 36.12 -3.50
N ALA A 18 9.26 35.17 -2.71
CA ALA A 18 10.06 34.12 -2.06
C ALA A 18 10.44 33.04 -3.10
N GLU A 19 11.58 32.39 -2.88
CA GLU A 19 11.97 31.19 -3.59
C GLU A 19 10.90 30.10 -3.40
N LYS A 20 10.48 29.42 -4.48
CA LYS A 20 9.46 28.39 -4.41
C LYS A 20 10.01 27.14 -3.74
N LEU A 21 9.21 26.53 -2.87
CA LEU A 21 9.59 25.34 -2.09
C LEU A 21 9.18 24.06 -2.81
N PRO A 22 9.93 22.96 -2.62
CA PRO A 22 9.50 21.63 -3.05
C PRO A 22 8.12 21.29 -2.49
N VAL A 23 7.33 20.58 -3.27
CA VAL A 23 5.96 20.16 -2.89
C VAL A 23 5.95 18.67 -2.63
N MET A 24 5.35 18.25 -1.53
CA MET A 24 5.15 16.85 -1.18
C MET A 24 3.63 16.56 -1.10
N VAL A 25 3.13 15.68 -1.96
CA VAL A 25 1.71 15.32 -2.03
C VAL A 25 1.50 13.96 -1.38
N TRP A 26 0.81 13.97 -0.23
CA TRP A 26 0.52 12.76 0.56
C TRP A 26 -0.73 12.05 0.08
N ILE A 27 -0.59 10.75 -0.16
CA ILE A 27 -1.65 9.82 -0.53
C ILE A 27 -1.81 8.84 0.64
N HIS A 28 -2.90 8.95 1.37
CA HIS A 28 -3.10 8.16 2.59
C HIS A 28 -3.32 6.68 2.31
N GLY A 29 -3.04 5.83 3.31
CA GLY A 29 -3.30 4.40 3.31
C GLY A 29 -4.73 4.03 3.74
N GLY A 30 -4.85 2.85 4.36
CA GLY A 30 -6.14 2.32 4.84
C GLY A 30 -6.80 1.34 3.90
N GLY A 31 -6.00 0.52 3.18
CA GLY A 31 -6.50 -0.56 2.32
C GLY A 31 -7.34 -0.09 1.15
N ASN A 32 -7.31 1.20 0.79
CA ASN A 32 -8.20 1.83 -0.19
C ASN A 32 -9.70 1.75 0.18
N THR A 33 -10.04 1.45 1.42
CA THR A 33 -11.43 1.32 1.92
C THR A 33 -11.74 2.25 3.06
N ILE A 34 -10.73 2.69 3.82
CA ILE A 34 -10.83 3.69 4.88
C ILE A 34 -9.73 4.74 4.72
N GLY A 35 -9.78 5.80 5.49
CA GLY A 35 -8.76 6.86 5.54
C GLY A 35 -9.28 8.23 5.13
N THR A 36 -8.54 9.25 5.50
CA THR A 36 -8.83 10.65 5.17
C THR A 36 -7.58 11.52 5.30
N ALA A 37 -7.48 12.52 4.43
CA ALA A 37 -6.43 13.53 4.47
C ALA A 37 -6.33 14.28 5.81
N ASN A 38 -7.44 14.42 6.51
CA ASN A 38 -7.52 15.16 7.77
C ASN A 38 -6.82 14.49 8.96
N THR A 39 -6.49 13.20 8.84
CA THR A 39 -5.77 12.47 9.89
C THR A 39 -4.32 12.93 10.03
N TYR A 40 -3.77 13.56 8.99
CA TYR A 40 -2.35 13.88 8.88
C TYR A 40 -2.12 15.38 9.04
N ASP A 41 -1.62 15.78 10.21
CA ASP A 41 -1.14 17.15 10.44
C ASP A 41 0.31 17.26 9.94
N ALA A 42 0.50 17.94 8.82
CA ALA A 42 1.81 18.12 8.21
C ALA A 42 2.51 19.41 8.66
N SER A 43 2.02 20.09 9.68
CA SER A 43 2.59 21.36 10.14
C SER A 43 4.06 21.25 10.56
N LEU A 44 4.43 20.14 11.22
CA LEU A 44 5.81 19.89 11.62
C LEU A 44 6.71 19.67 10.40
N LEU A 45 6.32 18.76 9.48
CA LEU A 45 7.10 18.47 8.27
C LEU A 45 7.28 19.73 7.42
N ALA A 46 6.19 20.46 7.16
CA ALA A 46 6.26 21.69 6.37
C ALA A 46 7.15 22.76 7.03
N GLY A 47 6.98 22.99 8.33
CA GLY A 47 7.69 24.04 9.06
C GLY A 47 9.17 23.73 9.31
N SER A 48 9.52 22.47 9.73
CA SER A 48 10.90 22.11 10.02
C SER A 48 11.76 21.92 8.78
N GLU A 49 11.17 21.38 7.70
CA GLU A 49 11.92 20.97 6.51
C GLU A 49 11.80 21.94 5.33
N GLN A 50 11.05 23.03 5.49
CA GLN A 50 10.85 24.04 4.43
C GLN A 50 10.35 23.42 3.12
N VAL A 51 9.24 22.70 3.21
CA VAL A 51 8.51 22.10 2.10
C VAL A 51 7.03 22.50 2.15
N VAL A 52 6.35 22.54 1.01
CA VAL A 52 4.90 22.62 0.97
C VAL A 52 4.34 21.20 0.98
N VAL A 53 3.47 20.89 1.93
CA VAL A 53 2.83 19.58 2.01
C VAL A 53 1.36 19.69 1.63
N VAL A 54 0.89 18.79 0.77
CA VAL A 54 -0.51 18.66 0.37
C VAL A 54 -0.99 17.28 0.76
N THR A 55 -2.06 17.16 1.53
CA THR A 55 -2.73 15.88 1.77
C THR A 55 -4.03 15.82 0.98
N ILE A 56 -4.30 14.71 0.31
CA ILE A 56 -5.44 14.58 -0.60
C ILE A 56 -6.39 13.48 -0.16
N ASN A 57 -7.68 13.67 -0.45
CA ASN A 57 -8.66 12.60 -0.44
C ASN A 57 -8.89 12.06 -1.85
N TYR A 58 -9.25 10.80 -1.91
CA TYR A 58 -9.70 10.11 -3.12
C TYR A 58 -10.86 9.18 -2.75
N ARG A 59 -11.72 8.82 -3.70
CA ARG A 59 -12.83 7.90 -3.45
C ARG A 59 -12.32 6.52 -3.03
N LEU A 60 -13.03 5.90 -2.10
CA LEU A 60 -12.64 4.64 -1.47
C LEU A 60 -13.57 3.50 -1.86
N GLY A 61 -13.06 2.26 -1.77
CA GLY A 61 -13.82 1.05 -1.97
C GLY A 61 -14.57 1.03 -3.30
N PHE A 62 -15.84 0.65 -3.27
CA PHE A 62 -16.69 0.60 -4.46
C PHE A 62 -16.92 1.94 -5.15
N PHE A 63 -16.76 3.06 -4.45
CA PHE A 63 -16.85 4.39 -5.05
C PHE A 63 -15.58 4.78 -5.82
N GLY A 64 -14.44 4.21 -5.44
CA GLY A 64 -13.14 4.44 -6.07
C GLY A 64 -12.80 3.44 -7.16
N TRP A 65 -13.21 2.19 -6.99
CA TRP A 65 -12.91 1.10 -7.91
C TRP A 65 -14.12 0.22 -8.14
N MET A 66 -14.75 0.37 -9.29
CA MET A 66 -15.92 -0.42 -9.69
C MET A 66 -15.89 -0.68 -11.19
N SER A 67 -15.65 -1.91 -11.58
CA SER A 67 -15.76 -2.34 -12.96
C SER A 67 -16.89 -3.37 -13.12
N HIS A 68 -17.86 -3.08 -13.97
CA HIS A 68 -18.90 -4.00 -14.37
C HIS A 68 -19.20 -3.81 -15.86
N PRO A 69 -19.46 -4.88 -16.65
CA PRO A 69 -19.80 -4.75 -18.07
C PRO A 69 -20.91 -3.74 -18.36
N ALA A 70 -21.98 -3.75 -17.56
CA ALA A 70 -23.11 -2.84 -17.69
C ALA A 70 -22.77 -1.35 -17.50
N LEU A 71 -21.61 -1.03 -16.90
CA LEU A 71 -21.14 0.35 -16.73
C LEU A 71 -20.32 0.84 -17.93
N ARG A 72 -19.94 -0.03 -18.86
CA ARG A 72 -19.16 0.29 -20.07
C ARG A 72 -20.07 0.39 -21.29
N THR A 73 -20.84 1.44 -21.38
CA THR A 73 -21.71 1.69 -22.53
C THR A 73 -20.99 2.45 -23.64
N PRO A 74 -21.38 2.28 -24.92
CA PRO A 74 -20.72 2.94 -26.05
C PRO A 74 -20.76 4.47 -26.02
N ASP A 75 -21.69 5.05 -25.28
CA ASP A 75 -21.86 6.50 -25.11
C ASP A 75 -20.96 7.08 -24.00
N ARG A 76 -20.32 6.25 -23.19
CA ARG A 76 -19.36 6.70 -22.18
C ARG A 76 -17.96 6.86 -22.74
N ASN A 77 -17.28 7.91 -22.32
CA ASN A 77 -15.86 8.05 -22.65
C ASN A 77 -15.00 6.98 -21.92
N ALA A 78 -13.77 6.79 -22.40
CA ALA A 78 -12.89 5.75 -21.88
C ALA A 78 -12.55 5.91 -20.39
N LEU A 79 -12.48 7.16 -19.89
CA LEU A 79 -12.19 7.44 -18.47
C LEU A 79 -13.38 7.05 -17.59
N ASP A 80 -14.61 7.41 -17.97
CA ASP A 80 -15.82 7.03 -17.26
C ASP A 80 -16.05 5.51 -17.26
N ALA A 81 -15.63 4.84 -18.34
CA ALA A 81 -15.72 3.40 -18.51
C ALA A 81 -14.56 2.63 -17.86
N SER A 82 -13.54 3.33 -17.34
CA SER A 82 -12.33 2.70 -16.77
C SER A 82 -12.64 1.90 -15.51
N GLY A 83 -13.44 2.46 -14.62
CA GLY A 83 -13.72 1.92 -13.29
C GLY A 83 -12.64 2.24 -12.25
N ASN A 84 -11.52 2.84 -12.63
CA ASN A 84 -10.42 3.28 -11.75
C ASN A 84 -10.62 4.74 -11.30
N TYR A 85 -11.78 5.04 -10.71
CA TYR A 85 -12.19 6.41 -10.39
C TYR A 85 -11.31 7.08 -9.35
N ALA A 86 -10.82 6.34 -8.35
CA ALA A 86 -9.92 6.90 -7.34
C ALA A 86 -8.55 7.26 -7.92
N ASN A 87 -8.05 6.51 -8.91
CA ASN A 87 -6.85 6.89 -9.63
C ASN A 87 -7.06 8.21 -10.39
N LEU A 88 -8.26 8.40 -10.99
CA LEU A 88 -8.62 9.66 -11.64
C LEU A 88 -8.76 10.81 -10.64
N ASP A 89 -9.26 10.56 -9.42
CA ASP A 89 -9.34 11.56 -8.34
C ASP A 89 -7.94 12.05 -7.94
N MET A 90 -6.99 11.11 -7.77
CA MET A 90 -5.60 11.44 -7.43
C MET A 90 -4.92 12.21 -8.57
N ILE A 91 -5.15 11.82 -9.84
CA ILE A 91 -4.65 12.56 -11.00
C ILE A 91 -5.25 13.97 -11.06
N ALA A 92 -6.54 14.13 -10.78
CA ALA A 92 -7.19 15.44 -10.72
C ALA A 92 -6.61 16.31 -9.59
N ALA A 93 -6.31 15.73 -8.44
CA ALA A 93 -5.63 16.44 -7.35
C ALA A 93 -4.21 16.89 -7.74
N LEU A 94 -3.44 16.05 -8.43
CA LEU A 94 -2.12 16.41 -8.94
C LEU A 94 -2.19 17.49 -10.02
N GLN A 95 -3.20 17.46 -10.90
CA GLN A 95 -3.45 18.54 -11.85
C GLN A 95 -3.76 19.85 -11.12
N TRP A 96 -4.60 19.79 -10.09
CA TRP A 96 -4.88 20.97 -9.26
C TRP A 96 -3.61 21.53 -8.60
N VAL A 97 -2.73 20.66 -8.09
CA VAL A 97 -1.43 21.07 -7.53
C VAL A 97 -0.59 21.76 -8.59
N SER A 98 -0.47 21.18 -9.78
CA SER A 98 0.26 21.79 -10.91
C SER A 98 -0.24 23.21 -11.24
N ASP A 99 -1.56 23.41 -11.24
CA ASP A 99 -2.16 24.67 -11.64
C ASP A 99 -2.14 25.74 -10.54
N ASN A 100 -2.11 25.35 -9.26
CA ASN A 100 -2.42 26.27 -8.16
C ASN A 100 -1.32 26.41 -7.09
N ILE A 101 -0.43 25.42 -6.92
CA ILE A 101 0.45 25.34 -5.74
C ILE A 101 1.43 26.51 -5.62
N ALA A 102 1.71 27.17 -6.75
CA ALA A 102 2.54 28.37 -6.79
C ALA A 102 1.97 29.52 -5.94
N ASN A 103 0.63 29.57 -5.78
CA ASN A 103 -0.04 30.57 -4.94
C ASN A 103 0.15 30.31 -3.44
N PHE A 104 0.61 29.10 -3.08
CA PHE A 104 0.88 28.66 -1.71
C PHE A 104 2.39 28.56 -1.42
N GLY A 105 3.24 29.10 -2.32
CA GLY A 105 4.69 29.08 -2.15
C GLY A 105 5.39 27.83 -2.68
N GLY A 106 4.64 26.86 -3.27
CA GLY A 106 5.20 25.64 -3.82
C GLY A 106 5.70 25.78 -5.26
N ASP A 107 6.71 24.98 -5.63
CA ASP A 107 7.20 24.84 -7.00
C ASP A 107 6.46 23.69 -7.71
N GLN A 108 5.64 24.03 -8.68
CA GLN A 108 4.92 23.07 -9.51
C GLN A 108 5.84 22.15 -10.33
N ASN A 109 7.12 22.51 -10.50
CA ASN A 109 8.13 21.72 -11.21
C ASN A 109 8.98 20.86 -10.23
N SER A 110 8.67 20.86 -8.94
CA SER A 110 9.35 20.09 -7.91
C SER A 110 8.34 19.39 -6.99
N VAL A 111 7.51 18.53 -7.58
CA VAL A 111 6.45 17.79 -6.90
C VAL A 111 6.90 16.35 -6.62
N THR A 112 6.84 15.95 -5.37
CA THR A 112 7.06 14.57 -4.92
C THR A 112 5.74 13.97 -4.44
N ILE A 113 5.31 12.86 -5.04
CA ILE A 113 4.19 12.08 -4.51
C ILE A 113 4.73 11.10 -3.46
N PHE A 114 4.03 10.99 -2.33
CA PHE A 114 4.41 10.02 -1.30
C PHE A 114 3.17 9.45 -0.62
N GLY A 115 3.26 8.19 -0.19
CA GLY A 115 2.14 7.50 0.44
C GLY A 115 2.56 6.21 1.10
N GLU A 116 1.76 5.76 2.05
CA GLU A 116 2.02 4.55 2.82
C GLU A 116 0.92 3.52 2.58
N SER A 117 1.27 2.22 2.64
CA SER A 117 0.31 1.12 2.50
C SER A 117 -0.40 1.15 1.15
N ALA A 118 -1.74 1.25 1.17
CA ALA A 118 -2.54 1.48 -0.03
C ALA A 118 -2.15 2.79 -0.73
N GLY A 119 -1.73 3.83 0.00
CA GLY A 119 -1.17 5.06 -0.57
C GLY A 119 0.13 4.82 -1.32
N GLY A 120 1.02 3.99 -0.79
CA GLY A 120 2.24 3.54 -1.49
C GLY A 120 1.94 2.73 -2.75
N ARG A 121 0.91 1.87 -2.72
CA ARG A 121 0.38 1.19 -3.92
C ARG A 121 -0.13 2.20 -4.95
N ASN A 122 -0.85 3.23 -4.50
CA ASN A 122 -1.36 4.28 -5.37
C ASN A 122 -0.23 5.12 -5.97
N VAL A 123 0.89 5.32 -5.25
CA VAL A 123 2.12 5.92 -5.81
C VAL A 123 2.62 5.11 -7.01
N PHE A 124 2.77 3.78 -6.88
CA PHE A 124 3.15 2.92 -8.01
C PHE A 124 2.13 2.97 -9.15
N SER A 125 0.83 2.99 -8.84
CA SER A 125 -0.22 3.13 -9.84
C SER A 125 -0.13 4.45 -10.62
N LEU A 126 0.18 5.56 -9.95
CA LEU A 126 0.39 6.86 -10.58
C LEU A 126 1.68 6.88 -11.42
N MET A 127 2.76 6.23 -10.95
CA MET A 127 3.96 6.06 -11.77
C MET A 127 3.66 5.31 -13.07
N ALA A 128 2.81 4.28 -13.04
CA ALA A 128 2.43 3.50 -14.20
C ALA A 128 1.39 4.18 -15.10
N SER A 129 0.62 5.15 -14.58
CA SER A 129 -0.47 5.78 -15.33
C SER A 129 0.04 6.78 -16.35
N PRO A 130 -0.28 6.63 -17.66
CA PRO A 130 0.08 7.61 -18.67
C PRO A 130 -0.61 8.95 -18.46
N LEU A 131 -1.73 8.99 -17.72
CA LEU A 131 -2.50 10.19 -17.44
C LEU A 131 -1.87 11.08 -16.36
N ALA A 132 -0.95 10.53 -15.56
CA ALA A 132 -0.23 11.26 -14.52
C ALA A 132 1.11 11.84 -15.03
N LYS A 133 1.42 11.69 -16.32
CA LYS A 133 2.71 12.10 -16.90
C LYS A 133 2.96 13.60 -16.74
N GLY A 134 4.11 13.93 -16.12
CA GLY A 134 4.54 15.31 -15.91
C GLY A 134 3.86 16.02 -14.73
N LEU A 135 2.99 15.34 -13.97
CA LEU A 135 2.33 15.93 -12.80
C LEU A 135 3.15 15.78 -11.50
N PHE A 136 4.19 14.95 -11.52
CA PHE A 136 5.14 14.80 -10.41
C PHE A 136 6.54 14.49 -10.96
N HIS A 137 7.54 14.68 -10.10
CA HIS A 137 8.96 14.66 -10.46
C HIS A 137 9.76 13.67 -9.61
N ARG A 138 9.18 13.17 -8.53
CA ARG A 138 9.76 12.18 -7.60
C ARG A 138 8.66 11.38 -6.94
N ALA A 139 8.99 10.19 -6.46
CA ALA A 139 8.03 9.31 -5.79
C ALA A 139 8.63 8.66 -4.54
N ILE A 140 7.81 8.51 -3.48
CA ILE A 140 8.16 7.75 -2.27
C ILE A 140 7.03 6.78 -1.98
N ALA A 141 7.29 5.48 -2.07
CA ALA A 141 6.35 4.41 -1.76
C ALA A 141 6.74 3.74 -0.43
N GLN A 142 6.03 4.08 0.65
CA GLN A 142 6.24 3.52 1.98
C GLN A 142 5.33 2.30 2.15
N SER A 143 5.91 1.14 2.41
CA SER A 143 5.19 -0.12 2.62
C SER A 143 4.09 -0.35 1.57
N GLY A 144 4.36 0.05 0.33
CA GLY A 144 3.46 -0.09 -0.79
C GLY A 144 3.39 -1.53 -1.30
N SER A 145 2.54 -1.76 -2.29
CA SER A 145 2.54 -3.00 -3.06
C SER A 145 2.38 -2.71 -4.55
N VAL A 146 2.96 -3.55 -5.38
CA VAL A 146 2.94 -3.39 -6.84
C VAL A 146 1.81 -4.16 -7.53
N GLY A 147 0.96 -4.80 -6.75
CA GLY A 147 -0.12 -5.62 -7.27
C GLY A 147 -1.25 -4.79 -7.88
N THR A 148 -1.57 -5.14 -9.13
CA THR A 148 -2.78 -4.71 -9.82
C THR A 148 -3.53 -5.93 -10.31
N ALA A 149 -4.84 -5.93 -10.23
CA ALA A 149 -5.63 -7.07 -10.69
C ALA A 149 -5.96 -6.97 -12.18
N PRO A 150 -6.03 -8.07 -12.93
CA PRO A 150 -6.68 -8.05 -14.23
C PRO A 150 -8.17 -7.72 -14.07
N ARG A 151 -8.76 -7.08 -15.06
CA ARG A 151 -10.16 -6.62 -14.99
C ARG A 151 -11.15 -7.75 -14.68
N TRP A 152 -10.95 -8.95 -15.23
CA TRP A 152 -11.83 -10.09 -14.99
C TRP A 152 -11.90 -10.45 -13.49
N ARG A 153 -10.81 -10.27 -12.73
CA ARG A 153 -10.80 -10.53 -11.29
C ARG A 153 -11.67 -9.55 -10.49
N ALA A 154 -11.81 -8.32 -10.99
CA ALA A 154 -12.73 -7.33 -10.41
C ALA A 154 -14.20 -7.57 -10.79
N GLU A 155 -14.47 -8.34 -11.86
CA GLU A 155 -15.80 -8.48 -12.42
C GLU A 155 -16.43 -9.87 -12.23
N ASN A 156 -15.68 -10.97 -12.38
CA ASN A 156 -16.21 -12.33 -12.44
C ASN A 156 -16.74 -12.83 -11.09
N PHE A 157 -17.58 -13.86 -11.13
CA PHE A 157 -17.92 -14.60 -9.92
C PHE A 157 -16.71 -15.35 -9.38
N HIS A 158 -16.68 -15.58 -8.07
CA HIS A 158 -15.55 -16.25 -7.41
C HIS A 158 -15.38 -17.73 -7.83
N ASP A 159 -16.44 -18.35 -8.35
CA ASP A 159 -16.48 -19.73 -8.82
C ASP A 159 -16.46 -19.88 -10.36
N ASP A 160 -16.18 -18.79 -11.09
CA ASP A 160 -15.97 -18.85 -12.53
C ASP A 160 -14.60 -19.53 -12.84
N THR A 161 -14.41 -19.97 -14.09
CA THR A 161 -13.16 -20.58 -14.56
C THR A 161 -11.95 -19.65 -14.37
N GLN A 162 -12.17 -18.34 -14.51
CA GLN A 162 -11.26 -17.28 -14.08
C GLN A 162 -11.89 -16.62 -12.84
N PRO A 163 -11.51 -17.04 -11.62
CA PRO A 163 -12.19 -16.65 -10.39
C PRO A 163 -12.08 -15.17 -10.10
N GLY A 164 -13.22 -14.52 -9.96
CA GLY A 164 -13.31 -13.17 -9.42
C GLY A 164 -12.89 -13.15 -7.95
N GLN A 165 -12.54 -11.95 -7.45
CA GLN A 165 -12.33 -11.78 -6.00
C GLN A 165 -13.65 -11.84 -5.24
N ALA A 166 -13.58 -12.09 -3.93
CA ALA A 166 -14.75 -12.31 -3.06
C ALA A 166 -15.83 -11.21 -3.11
N LEU A 167 -15.43 -9.98 -3.39
CA LEU A 167 -16.32 -8.83 -3.60
C LEU A 167 -16.12 -8.22 -5.00
N SER A 168 -16.01 -9.06 -6.03
CA SER A 168 -16.08 -8.59 -7.41
C SER A 168 -17.40 -7.86 -7.67
N SER A 169 -17.52 -7.14 -8.78
CA SER A 169 -18.76 -6.41 -9.06
C SER A 169 -19.98 -7.32 -9.23
N ARG A 170 -19.79 -8.56 -9.70
CA ARG A 170 -20.89 -9.55 -9.79
C ARG A 170 -21.24 -10.13 -8.43
N GLU A 171 -20.28 -10.39 -7.57
CA GLU A 171 -20.55 -10.83 -6.19
C GLU A 171 -21.22 -9.71 -5.37
N TRP A 172 -20.73 -8.47 -5.50
CA TRP A 172 -21.38 -7.32 -4.90
C TRP A 172 -22.82 -7.14 -5.40
N LEU A 173 -23.06 -7.27 -6.71
CA LEU A 173 -24.42 -7.17 -7.28
C LEU A 173 -25.33 -8.29 -6.73
N SER A 174 -24.80 -9.51 -6.56
CA SER A 174 -25.53 -10.60 -5.90
C SER A 174 -25.93 -10.24 -4.47
N LEU A 175 -25.02 -9.63 -3.72
CA LEU A 175 -25.28 -9.15 -2.36
C LEU A 175 -26.39 -8.08 -2.37
N GLN A 176 -26.34 -7.10 -3.28
CA GLN A 176 -27.35 -6.05 -3.38
C GLN A 176 -28.73 -6.56 -3.79
N LEU A 177 -28.80 -7.55 -4.68
CA LEU A 177 -30.05 -8.19 -5.06
C LEU A 177 -30.70 -8.96 -3.89
N LYS A 178 -29.87 -9.57 -3.02
CA LYS A 178 -30.36 -10.20 -1.78
C LYS A 178 -30.84 -9.16 -0.76
N ASN A 179 -30.04 -8.16 -0.49
CA ASN A 179 -30.37 -7.12 0.48
C ASN A 179 -31.65 -6.35 0.11
N SER A 180 -31.87 -6.12 -1.18
CA SER A 180 -33.11 -5.49 -1.69
C SER A 180 -34.32 -6.41 -1.76
N GLY A 181 -34.21 -7.70 -1.39
CA GLY A 181 -35.28 -8.70 -1.45
C GLY A 181 -35.63 -9.18 -2.88
N ARG A 182 -34.83 -8.80 -3.89
CA ARG A 182 -35.01 -9.26 -5.29
C ARG A 182 -34.55 -10.70 -5.50
N ALA A 183 -33.72 -11.22 -4.59
CA ALA A 183 -33.28 -12.61 -4.60
C ALA A 183 -33.28 -13.18 -3.18
N LYS A 184 -33.69 -14.42 -3.02
CA LYS A 184 -33.75 -15.10 -1.71
C LYS A 184 -32.40 -15.65 -1.22
N ASP A 185 -31.51 -15.94 -2.17
CA ASP A 185 -30.17 -16.53 -1.91
C ASP A 185 -29.19 -16.18 -3.05
N SER A 186 -27.91 -16.53 -2.89
CA SER A 186 -26.87 -16.22 -3.88
C SER A 186 -27.11 -16.90 -5.22
N LYS A 187 -27.68 -18.12 -5.25
CA LYS A 187 -28.01 -18.82 -6.49
C LYS A 187 -29.11 -18.09 -7.26
N ALA A 188 -30.15 -17.64 -6.57
CA ALA A 188 -31.23 -16.85 -7.16
C ALA A 188 -30.74 -15.48 -7.65
N ALA A 189 -29.80 -14.84 -6.89
CA ALA A 189 -29.20 -13.57 -7.27
C ALA A 189 -28.38 -13.70 -8.56
N ARG A 190 -27.55 -14.74 -8.67
CA ARG A 190 -26.76 -15.02 -9.89
C ARG A 190 -27.71 -15.27 -11.08
N ALA A 191 -28.75 -16.06 -10.90
CA ALA A 191 -29.71 -16.31 -11.95
C ALA A 191 -30.47 -15.03 -12.40
N ALA A 192 -30.81 -14.16 -11.45
CA ALA A 192 -31.40 -12.84 -11.75
C ALA A 192 -30.47 -11.96 -12.57
N GLN A 193 -29.19 -11.86 -12.19
CA GLN A 193 -28.19 -11.10 -12.94
C GLN A 193 -28.07 -11.55 -14.40
N MET A 194 -28.10 -12.87 -14.64
CA MET A 194 -27.98 -13.42 -15.99
C MET A 194 -29.19 -13.09 -16.89
N LEU A 195 -30.32 -12.69 -16.29
CA LEU A 195 -31.55 -12.31 -17.00
C LEU A 195 -31.69 -10.79 -17.16
N MET A 196 -30.98 -10.00 -16.36
CA MET A 196 -31.00 -8.54 -16.45
C MET A 196 -30.25 -8.06 -17.69
N SER A 197 -30.80 -7.07 -18.37
CA SER A 197 -30.08 -6.33 -19.39
C SER A 197 -28.99 -5.45 -18.76
N ASP A 198 -28.06 -4.99 -19.56
CA ASP A 198 -27.02 -4.03 -19.08
C ASP A 198 -27.67 -2.74 -18.57
N GLU A 199 -28.75 -2.28 -19.20
CA GLU A 199 -29.49 -1.09 -18.77
C GLU A 199 -30.16 -1.31 -17.41
N GLU A 200 -30.87 -2.40 -17.21
CA GLU A 200 -31.50 -2.76 -15.94
C GLU A 200 -30.46 -2.93 -14.82
N THR A 201 -29.35 -3.54 -15.13
CA THR A 201 -28.24 -3.72 -14.20
C THR A 201 -27.65 -2.38 -13.79
N ARG A 202 -27.33 -1.50 -14.73
CA ARG A 202 -26.81 -0.17 -14.48
C ARG A 202 -27.79 0.68 -13.67
N ASP A 203 -29.06 0.70 -14.04
CA ASP A 203 -30.09 1.46 -13.34
C ASP A 203 -30.25 0.97 -11.90
N PHE A 204 -30.21 -0.35 -11.69
CA PHE A 204 -30.22 -0.92 -10.35
C PHE A 204 -28.98 -0.49 -9.54
N MET A 205 -27.78 -0.56 -10.12
CA MET A 205 -26.56 -0.14 -9.43
C MET A 205 -26.62 1.34 -9.04
N TYR A 206 -27.04 2.22 -9.94
CA TYR A 206 -27.15 3.67 -9.67
C TYR A 206 -28.30 4.04 -8.74
N SER A 207 -29.31 3.17 -8.58
CA SER A 207 -30.40 3.42 -7.66
C SER A 207 -30.03 3.17 -6.19
N ARG A 208 -28.84 2.62 -5.91
CA ARG A 208 -28.40 2.33 -4.53
C ARG A 208 -27.86 3.56 -3.85
N SER A 209 -28.32 3.79 -2.63
CA SER A 209 -27.75 4.79 -1.74
C SER A 209 -26.34 4.37 -1.25
N PRO A 210 -25.49 5.30 -0.78
CA PRO A 210 -24.21 4.94 -0.20
C PRO A 210 -24.28 3.92 0.94
N GLN A 211 -25.31 3.99 1.77
CA GLN A 211 -25.56 3.05 2.86
C GLN A 211 -25.86 1.64 2.33
N GLU A 212 -26.74 1.53 1.31
CA GLU A 212 -27.06 0.25 0.68
C GLU A 212 -25.84 -0.36 -0.01
N ILE A 213 -24.98 0.46 -0.67
CA ILE A 213 -23.75 -0.02 -1.32
C ILE A 213 -22.82 -0.71 -0.31
N LEU A 214 -22.76 -0.22 0.91
CA LEU A 214 -21.92 -0.75 1.98
C LEU A 214 -22.61 -1.78 2.87
N GLU A 215 -23.93 -2.00 2.69
CA GLU A 215 -24.67 -2.95 3.51
C GLU A 215 -24.24 -4.40 3.23
N GLY A 216 -23.83 -5.10 4.29
CA GLY A 216 -23.33 -6.48 4.23
C GLY A 216 -21.89 -6.60 3.73
N VAL A 217 -21.22 -5.47 3.54
CA VAL A 217 -19.77 -5.41 3.28
C VAL A 217 -19.08 -5.24 4.63
N SER A 218 -18.31 -6.24 5.05
CA SER A 218 -17.63 -6.25 6.34
C SER A 218 -16.15 -6.57 6.19
N GLY A 219 -15.35 -6.10 7.15
CA GLY A 219 -13.92 -6.38 7.22
C GLY A 219 -13.33 -5.97 8.57
N GLY A 220 -12.18 -6.52 8.93
CA GLY A 220 -11.45 -6.17 10.13
C GLY A 220 -11.02 -4.71 10.13
N ALA A 221 -11.12 -4.01 11.28
CA ALA A 221 -10.78 -2.61 11.45
C ALA A 221 -11.45 -1.64 10.43
N GLY A 222 -12.62 -2.01 9.89
CA GLY A 222 -13.31 -1.23 8.87
C GLY A 222 -12.81 -1.44 7.44
N MET A 223 -11.72 -2.18 7.24
CA MET A 223 -11.23 -2.56 5.93
C MET A 223 -11.98 -3.77 5.39
N TYR A 224 -12.26 -3.79 4.10
CA TYR A 224 -12.90 -4.91 3.41
C TYR A 224 -12.23 -5.16 2.05
N SER A 225 -12.35 -6.38 1.53
CA SER A 225 -11.76 -6.77 0.25
C SER A 225 -12.61 -6.27 -0.93
N ALA A 226 -12.53 -4.97 -1.23
CA ALA A 226 -13.14 -4.40 -2.43
C ALA A 226 -12.21 -4.54 -3.66
N PRO A 227 -12.77 -4.42 -4.87
CA PRO A 227 -11.94 -4.21 -6.04
C PRO A 227 -11.03 -3.01 -5.83
N GLN A 228 -9.75 -3.20 -6.10
CA GLN A 228 -8.73 -2.14 -6.04
C GLN A 228 -8.27 -1.82 -7.46
N SER A 229 -7.17 -1.08 -7.61
CA SER A 229 -6.61 -0.75 -8.92
C SER A 229 -6.51 -1.97 -9.83
N PHE A 230 -7.11 -1.91 -11.00
CA PHE A 230 -7.06 -2.98 -11.99
C PHE A 230 -6.65 -2.47 -13.37
N ARG A 231 -6.06 -3.37 -14.14
CA ARG A 231 -5.50 -3.09 -15.46
C ARG A 231 -6.61 -2.93 -16.48
N ASP A 232 -7.00 -1.68 -16.73
CA ASP A 232 -8.11 -1.33 -17.64
C ASP A 232 -7.65 -0.94 -19.05
N GLY A 233 -6.36 -0.66 -19.23
CA GLY A 233 -5.76 -0.25 -20.50
C GLY A 233 -5.96 1.24 -20.83
N THR A 234 -6.57 2.01 -19.92
CA THR A 234 -6.82 3.46 -20.10
C THR A 234 -6.17 4.27 -18.99
N VAL A 235 -6.54 4.02 -17.75
CA VAL A 235 -5.97 4.67 -16.56
C VAL A 235 -4.70 3.93 -16.14
N LEU A 236 -4.74 2.60 -16.16
CA LEU A 236 -3.59 1.74 -15.91
C LEU A 236 -3.31 0.87 -17.14
N PRO A 237 -2.04 0.59 -17.46
CA PRO A 237 -1.66 -0.37 -18.49
C PRO A 237 -2.30 -1.74 -18.31
N GLN A 238 -2.44 -2.51 -19.39
CA GLN A 238 -2.94 -3.88 -19.31
C GLN A 238 -1.92 -4.87 -18.77
N ASP A 239 -0.64 -4.55 -18.88
CA ASP A 239 0.44 -5.37 -18.32
C ASP A 239 0.59 -5.15 -16.82
N THR A 240 1.24 -6.09 -16.15
CA THR A 240 1.59 -6.00 -14.74
C THR A 240 2.59 -4.86 -14.48
N LEU A 241 2.66 -4.38 -13.24
CA LEU A 241 3.58 -3.28 -12.92
C LEU A 241 5.06 -3.70 -13.07
N TYR A 242 5.41 -4.94 -12.83
CA TYR A 242 6.77 -5.44 -13.11
C TYR A 242 7.14 -5.31 -14.59
N THR A 243 6.24 -5.74 -15.48
CA THR A 243 6.42 -5.58 -16.93
C THR A 243 6.46 -4.11 -17.33
N VAL A 244 5.63 -3.26 -16.74
CA VAL A 244 5.62 -1.82 -17.03
C VAL A 244 6.93 -1.16 -16.60
N PHE A 245 7.41 -1.43 -15.38
CA PHE A 245 8.62 -0.81 -14.84
C PHE A 245 9.93 -1.35 -15.45
N SER A 246 9.88 -2.46 -16.18
CA SER A 246 11.03 -2.95 -16.96
C SER A 246 11.36 -2.10 -18.20
N ASP A 247 10.46 -1.17 -18.58
CA ASP A 247 10.66 -0.28 -19.73
C ASP A 247 10.37 1.19 -19.32
N PRO A 248 11.40 2.04 -19.15
CA PRO A 248 11.25 3.42 -18.69
C PRO A 248 10.42 4.31 -19.64
N SER A 249 10.17 3.89 -20.86
CA SER A 249 9.29 4.61 -21.79
C SER A 249 7.78 4.40 -21.49
N ARG A 250 7.45 3.39 -20.69
CA ARG A 250 6.07 2.94 -20.41
C ARG A 250 5.49 3.47 -19.11
N TYR A 251 6.28 4.15 -18.29
CA TYR A 251 5.85 4.72 -17.03
C TYR A 251 6.46 6.11 -16.81
N ASN A 252 6.04 6.79 -15.76
CA ASN A 252 6.62 8.06 -15.33
C ASN A 252 7.92 7.76 -14.56
N SER A 253 9.02 7.61 -15.32
CA SER A 253 10.34 7.31 -14.77
C SER A 253 10.88 8.54 -14.06
N VAL A 254 10.92 8.48 -12.73
CA VAL A 254 11.38 9.53 -11.83
C VAL A 254 12.19 8.89 -10.69
N PRO A 255 13.04 9.65 -9.97
CA PRO A 255 13.68 9.17 -8.76
C PRO A 255 12.67 8.58 -7.77
N LEU A 256 12.99 7.44 -7.17
CA LEU A 256 12.12 6.67 -6.29
C LEU A 256 12.80 6.36 -4.95
N ILE A 257 12.09 6.60 -3.83
CA ILE A 257 12.34 5.90 -2.58
C ILE A 257 11.25 4.83 -2.42
N THR A 258 11.65 3.59 -2.14
CA THR A 258 10.74 2.51 -1.75
C THR A 258 11.23 1.84 -0.49
N GLY A 259 10.32 1.39 0.37
CA GLY A 259 10.72 0.76 1.62
C GLY A 259 9.61 0.02 2.32
N THR A 260 10.00 -0.67 3.39
CA THR A 260 9.11 -1.48 4.22
C THR A 260 9.54 -1.38 5.68
N ASN A 261 8.68 -1.81 6.59
CA ASN A 261 9.00 -1.97 8.00
C ASN A 261 9.47 -3.41 8.26
N ARG A 262 10.23 -3.65 9.33
CA ARG A 262 10.79 -4.97 9.64
C ARG A 262 9.72 -6.01 10.03
N ASP A 263 8.63 -5.57 10.64
CA ASP A 263 7.59 -6.42 11.21
C ASP A 263 6.19 -6.10 10.63
N GLU A 264 6.10 -5.78 9.33
CA GLU A 264 4.87 -5.33 8.62
C GLU A 264 3.61 -6.09 9.04
N ALA A 265 3.68 -7.43 9.00
CA ALA A 265 2.52 -8.28 9.20
C ALA A 265 1.98 -8.25 10.63
N LYS A 266 2.78 -7.83 11.62
CA LYS A 266 2.34 -7.81 13.02
C LYS A 266 1.14 -6.89 13.27
N LEU A 267 0.97 -5.79 12.50
CA LEU A 267 -0.24 -4.96 12.61
C LEU A 267 -1.52 -5.77 12.36
N PHE A 268 -1.48 -6.68 11.40
CA PHE A 268 -2.63 -7.50 11.01
C PHE A 268 -2.77 -8.71 11.91
N LEU A 269 -1.67 -9.41 12.19
CA LEU A 269 -1.65 -10.60 13.07
C LEU A 269 -2.04 -10.25 14.50
N ALA A 270 -1.74 -9.04 14.99
CA ALA A 270 -2.16 -8.58 16.32
C ALA A 270 -3.68 -8.46 16.48
N GLN A 271 -4.42 -8.41 15.37
CA GLN A 271 -5.88 -8.35 15.34
C GLN A 271 -6.50 -9.73 15.06
N ASP A 272 -5.71 -10.73 14.74
CA ASP A 272 -6.19 -12.07 14.41
C ASP A 272 -6.38 -12.91 15.71
N PRO A 273 -7.62 -13.33 16.00
CA PRO A 273 -7.91 -14.12 17.20
C PRO A 273 -7.23 -15.49 17.20
N GLU A 274 -6.69 -15.94 16.08
CA GLU A 274 -5.88 -17.15 16.03
C GLU A 274 -4.53 -16.96 16.74
N PHE A 275 -3.88 -15.83 16.55
CA PHE A 275 -2.56 -15.53 17.11
C PHE A 275 -2.61 -14.78 18.43
N VAL A 276 -3.65 -13.95 18.64
CA VAL A 276 -3.75 -13.08 19.80
C VAL A 276 -5.08 -13.29 20.53
N GLU A 277 -4.99 -13.62 21.81
CA GLU A 277 -6.14 -13.67 22.72
C GLU A 277 -6.34 -12.32 23.44
N LEU A 278 -7.58 -11.94 23.67
CA LEU A 278 -7.90 -10.80 24.51
C LEU A 278 -8.15 -11.23 25.96
N ARG A 279 -7.15 -11.11 26.82
CA ARG A 279 -7.33 -11.35 28.26
C ARG A 279 -8.23 -10.28 28.86
N PHE A 280 -9.15 -10.70 29.69
CA PHE A 280 -10.19 -9.83 30.28
C PHE A 280 -11.04 -9.08 29.24
N GLY A 281 -11.02 -9.53 27.97
CA GLY A 281 -11.75 -8.92 26.86
C GLY A 281 -11.10 -7.68 26.22
N PHE A 282 -9.95 -7.22 26.71
CA PHE A 282 -9.31 -5.98 26.19
C PHE A 282 -7.77 -5.99 26.18
N LEU A 283 -7.10 -6.95 26.84
CA LEU A 283 -5.63 -7.00 26.89
C LEU A 283 -5.10 -8.03 25.88
N PRO A 284 -4.48 -7.59 24.78
CA PRO A 284 -3.93 -8.51 23.78
C PRO A 284 -2.73 -9.27 24.34
N ARG A 285 -2.68 -10.58 24.07
CA ARG A 285 -1.56 -11.45 24.36
C ARG A 285 -1.34 -12.41 23.20
N VAL A 286 -0.11 -12.45 22.71
CA VAL A 286 0.30 -13.46 21.72
C VAL A 286 0.25 -14.85 22.35
N LYS A 287 -0.42 -15.80 21.67
CA LYS A 287 -0.62 -17.16 22.14
C LYS A 287 0.65 -18.00 22.02
N ASP A 288 1.28 -17.94 20.85
CA ASP A 288 2.54 -18.58 20.51
C ASP A 288 3.44 -17.55 19.81
N LEU A 289 4.44 -17.05 20.53
CA LEU A 289 5.32 -16.00 20.02
C LEU A 289 6.23 -16.50 18.88
N GLN A 290 6.61 -17.79 18.89
CA GLN A 290 7.44 -18.36 17.84
C GLN A 290 6.66 -18.43 16.53
N ALA A 291 5.49 -19.07 16.51
CA ALA A 291 4.64 -19.16 15.33
C ALA A 291 4.22 -17.79 14.81
N TYR A 292 3.90 -16.86 15.72
CA TYR A 292 3.57 -15.46 15.41
C TYR A 292 4.71 -14.75 14.66
N ASN A 293 5.93 -14.84 15.17
CA ASN A 293 7.10 -14.22 14.56
C ASN A 293 7.50 -14.89 13.24
N GLU A 294 7.40 -16.22 13.14
CA GLU A 294 7.72 -16.97 11.92
C GLU A 294 6.78 -16.59 10.77
N LEU A 295 5.46 -16.57 11.02
CA LEU A 295 4.51 -16.16 9.99
C LEU A 295 4.68 -14.66 9.63
N SER A 296 4.88 -13.79 10.64
CA SER A 296 5.16 -12.38 10.39
C SER A 296 6.38 -12.19 9.51
N ALA A 297 7.47 -12.95 9.74
CA ALA A 297 8.67 -12.88 8.93
C ALA A 297 8.40 -13.29 7.47
N TYR A 298 7.66 -14.37 7.22
CA TYR A 298 7.32 -14.80 5.86
C TYR A 298 6.51 -13.75 5.11
N LEU A 299 5.47 -13.20 5.74
CA LEU A 299 4.61 -12.19 5.14
C LEU A 299 5.36 -10.88 4.88
N THR A 300 6.19 -10.44 5.83
CA THR A 300 7.00 -9.21 5.70
C THR A 300 8.08 -9.35 4.65
N ASP A 301 8.81 -10.48 4.63
CA ASP A 301 9.85 -10.73 3.65
C ASP A 301 9.29 -10.86 2.23
N SER A 302 8.07 -11.40 2.07
CA SER A 302 7.39 -11.39 0.77
C SER A 302 7.06 -9.98 0.31
N TRP A 303 6.65 -9.12 1.23
CA TRP A 303 6.39 -7.71 0.93
C TRP A 303 7.67 -6.99 0.47
N LYS A 304 8.77 -7.16 1.23
CA LYS A 304 10.09 -6.62 0.88
C LYS A 304 10.57 -7.14 -0.47
N ALA A 305 10.52 -8.46 -0.68
CA ALA A 305 10.97 -9.08 -1.93
C ALA A 305 10.24 -8.56 -3.16
N MET A 306 8.93 -8.30 -3.04
CA MET A 306 8.13 -7.87 -4.18
C MET A 306 8.09 -6.36 -4.37
N ALA A 307 7.86 -5.59 -3.33
CA ALA A 307 7.59 -4.16 -3.47
C ALA A 307 8.80 -3.24 -3.19
N VAL A 308 9.87 -3.79 -2.64
CA VAL A 308 11.11 -3.04 -2.39
C VAL A 308 12.22 -3.56 -3.28
N ASP A 309 12.76 -4.74 -2.98
CA ASP A 309 13.95 -5.26 -3.66
C ASP A 309 13.68 -5.56 -5.14
N GLY A 310 12.56 -6.23 -5.46
CA GLY A 310 12.21 -6.58 -6.83
C GLY A 310 11.96 -5.37 -7.72
N ILE A 311 11.29 -4.34 -7.19
CA ILE A 311 11.08 -3.08 -7.93
C ILE A 311 12.38 -2.29 -8.06
N ALA A 312 13.19 -2.24 -7.00
CA ALA A 312 14.49 -1.57 -7.04
C ALA A 312 15.43 -2.22 -8.07
N ASP A 313 15.47 -3.55 -8.12
CA ASP A 313 16.24 -4.31 -9.10
C ASP A 313 15.79 -4.02 -10.54
N ILE A 314 14.47 -4.05 -10.80
CA ILE A 314 13.91 -3.82 -12.12
C ILE A 314 14.21 -2.39 -12.59
N ILE A 315 13.94 -1.39 -11.77
CA ILE A 315 14.15 0.00 -12.17
C ILE A 315 15.64 0.31 -12.30
N ALA A 316 16.49 -0.12 -11.36
CA ALA A 316 17.92 0.11 -11.42
C ALA A 316 18.61 -0.58 -12.62
N ALA A 317 18.05 -1.69 -13.12
CA ALA A 317 18.57 -2.38 -14.29
C ALA A 317 18.19 -1.70 -15.61
N ASN A 318 17.09 -0.96 -15.66
CA ASN A 318 16.47 -0.50 -16.91
C ASN A 318 16.33 1.02 -17.03
N SER A 319 16.47 1.77 -15.92
CA SER A 319 16.31 3.23 -15.89
C SER A 319 17.60 3.92 -15.44
N SER A 320 17.78 5.17 -15.88
CA SER A 320 18.83 6.06 -15.37
C SER A 320 18.42 6.79 -14.08
N GLU A 321 17.13 6.76 -13.73
CA GLU A 321 16.64 7.41 -12.52
C GLU A 321 17.02 6.59 -11.29
N PRO A 322 17.53 7.25 -10.23
CA PRO A 322 17.99 6.53 -9.05
C PRO A 322 16.83 5.98 -8.23
N VAL A 323 17.03 4.78 -7.69
CA VAL A 323 16.14 4.15 -6.70
C VAL A 323 16.87 4.06 -5.37
N PHE A 324 16.18 4.39 -4.31
CA PHE A 324 16.68 4.28 -2.94
C PHE A 324 15.75 3.34 -2.16
N ALA A 325 16.34 2.43 -1.39
CA ALA A 325 15.57 1.46 -0.62
C ALA A 325 15.81 1.61 0.88
N TYR A 326 14.78 1.40 1.70
CA TYR A 326 14.91 1.41 3.15
C TYR A 326 14.14 0.26 3.80
N ARG A 327 14.56 -0.06 5.07
CA ARG A 327 13.78 -0.78 6.05
C ARG A 327 13.76 0.01 7.35
N TRP A 328 12.57 0.19 7.92
CA TRP A 328 12.37 0.84 9.21
C TRP A 328 12.30 -0.23 10.30
N ASP A 329 13.21 -0.17 11.27
CA ASP A 329 13.46 -1.24 12.22
C ASP A 329 13.09 -0.89 13.68
N TRP A 330 12.50 0.27 13.95
CA TRP A 330 12.16 0.68 15.32
C TRP A 330 11.22 -0.30 16.01
N ASP A 331 11.69 -0.91 17.10
CA ASP A 331 10.96 -1.90 17.89
C ASP A 331 10.93 -1.60 19.39
N GLU A 332 11.23 -0.36 19.77
CA GLU A 332 11.32 0.08 21.16
C GLU A 332 9.94 0.39 21.78
N GLY A 333 8.88 -0.26 21.30
CA GLY A 333 7.53 -0.12 21.84
C GLY A 333 7.49 -0.36 23.35
N GLY A 334 6.66 0.42 24.07
CA GLY A 334 6.59 0.37 25.52
C GLY A 334 6.26 -1.02 26.05
N LYS A 335 6.86 -1.37 27.18
CA LYS A 335 6.68 -2.63 27.87
C LYS A 335 6.12 -2.42 29.26
N SER A 336 5.06 -3.14 29.59
CA SER A 336 4.47 -3.22 30.91
C SER A 336 4.28 -4.68 31.31
N TRP A 337 3.85 -4.91 32.57
CA TRP A 337 3.48 -6.27 32.99
C TRP A 337 2.21 -6.81 32.31
N LEU A 338 1.47 -5.96 31.61
CA LEU A 338 0.23 -6.29 30.91
C LEU A 338 0.46 -6.54 29.41
N ILE A 339 1.25 -5.69 28.76
CA ILE A 339 1.48 -5.67 27.31
C ILE A 339 2.96 -5.42 27.07
N ASP A 340 3.52 -6.14 26.12
CA ASP A 340 4.82 -5.87 25.51
C ASP A 340 4.60 -5.49 24.05
N TYR A 341 4.67 -4.19 23.73
CA TYR A 341 4.48 -3.70 22.37
C TYR A 341 5.65 -4.02 21.45
N SER A 342 6.84 -4.25 22.01
CA SER A 342 8.00 -4.67 21.21
C SER A 342 7.82 -6.08 20.64
N GLU A 343 7.13 -6.96 21.37
CA GLU A 343 6.77 -8.31 20.90
C GLU A 343 5.51 -8.28 20.03
N LEU A 344 4.46 -7.58 20.48
CA LEU A 344 3.17 -7.55 19.82
C LEU A 344 3.19 -6.84 18.47
N LEU A 345 3.87 -5.73 18.38
CA LEU A 345 3.92 -4.88 17.18
C LEU A 345 5.32 -4.84 16.55
N GLY A 346 6.38 -4.73 17.37
CA GLY A 346 7.72 -4.45 16.83
C GLY A 346 7.68 -3.23 15.90
N ALA A 347 8.38 -3.32 14.79
CA ALA A 347 8.36 -2.34 13.70
C ALA A 347 7.18 -2.63 12.75
N ALA A 348 5.93 -2.55 13.24
CA ALA A 348 4.75 -2.93 12.48
C ALA A 348 4.37 -1.92 11.39
N HIS A 349 3.50 -2.37 10.48
CA HIS A 349 2.96 -1.60 9.36
C HIS A 349 2.40 -0.24 9.78
N GLY A 350 2.78 0.82 9.08
CA GLY A 350 2.25 2.17 9.23
C GLY A 350 2.78 2.95 10.45
N LEU A 351 3.57 2.33 11.36
CA LEU A 351 4.09 3.03 12.53
C LEU A 351 5.11 4.12 12.16
N GLU A 352 5.84 3.97 11.06
CA GLU A 352 6.83 4.94 10.58
C GLU A 352 6.19 6.26 10.10
N VAL A 353 4.91 6.27 9.77
CA VAL A 353 4.19 7.46 9.29
C VAL A 353 4.21 8.56 10.34
N ALA A 354 4.06 8.20 11.63
CA ALA A 354 4.13 9.17 12.72
C ALA A 354 5.49 9.87 12.82
N TYR A 355 6.57 9.22 12.38
CA TYR A 355 7.93 9.79 12.37
C TYR A 355 8.11 10.86 11.28
N ILE A 356 7.35 10.75 10.20
CA ILE A 356 7.33 11.74 9.12
C ILE A 356 6.47 12.95 9.50
N PHE A 357 5.25 12.72 10.04
CA PHE A 357 4.31 13.79 10.36
C PHE A 357 4.51 14.38 11.77
N GLY A 358 5.11 13.64 12.70
CA GLY A 358 5.29 14.05 14.09
C GLY A 358 4.05 13.86 14.98
N GLY A 359 3.00 13.20 14.46
CA GLY A 359 1.74 12.96 15.15
C GLY A 359 1.73 11.63 15.89
N PHE A 360 2.36 11.54 17.06
CA PHE A 360 2.46 10.31 17.83
C PHE A 360 1.24 10.00 18.71
N ASP A 361 0.32 10.97 18.86
CA ASP A 361 -0.93 10.81 19.62
C ASP A 361 -2.09 10.29 18.74
N GLY A 362 -1.81 10.01 17.47
CA GLY A 362 -2.81 9.75 16.42
C GLY A 362 -3.07 8.27 16.14
N ALA A 363 -3.61 8.00 14.95
CA ALA A 363 -4.38 6.84 14.51
C ALA A 363 -3.82 5.43 14.78
N ILE A 364 -2.53 5.25 15.04
CA ILE A 364 -1.92 3.95 15.40
C ILE A 364 -1.32 4.00 16.82
N GLY A 365 -1.45 5.11 17.53
CA GLY A 365 -0.95 5.28 18.88
C GLY A 365 -1.74 4.47 19.91
N ALA A 366 -1.32 3.23 20.16
CA ALA A 366 -1.83 2.46 21.29
C ALA A 366 -1.34 3.10 22.60
N PRO A 367 -2.20 3.26 23.62
CA PRO A 367 -1.77 3.77 24.91
C PRO A 367 -0.61 2.96 25.49
N GLY A 368 0.53 3.61 25.75
CA GLY A 368 1.73 2.96 26.26
C GLY A 368 2.70 2.44 25.20
N LEU A 369 2.44 2.62 23.91
CA LEU A 369 3.40 2.36 22.84
C LEU A 369 4.60 3.31 22.96
N TYR A 370 4.33 4.59 23.18
CA TYR A 370 5.36 5.61 23.41
C TYR A 370 5.43 5.93 24.91
N THR A 371 6.64 5.90 25.45
CA THR A 371 6.94 6.08 26.89
C THR A 371 8.10 7.04 27.04
N ASP A 372 8.31 7.59 28.24
CA ASP A 372 9.43 8.47 28.55
C ASP A 372 10.80 7.86 28.17
N ASN A 373 10.91 6.53 28.15
CA ASN A 373 12.15 5.83 27.84
C ASN A 373 12.47 5.81 26.33
N ASN A 374 11.46 5.88 25.44
CA ASN A 374 11.67 5.77 24.00
C ASN A 374 11.44 7.10 23.24
N ILE A 375 10.87 8.14 23.88
CA ILE A 375 10.57 9.42 23.25
C ILE A 375 11.81 10.08 22.62
N ALA A 376 12.93 10.12 23.33
CA ALA A 376 14.12 10.80 22.83
C ALA A 376 14.70 10.13 21.56
N GLY A 377 14.76 8.79 21.53
CA GLY A 377 15.19 8.03 20.35
C GLY A 377 14.21 8.17 19.20
N ARG A 378 12.90 8.07 19.49
CA ARG A 378 11.80 8.27 18.55
C ARG A 378 11.88 9.64 17.86
N ASP A 379 12.00 10.71 18.64
CA ASP A 379 12.00 12.08 18.12
C ASP A 379 13.23 12.36 17.25
N LEU A 380 14.40 11.85 17.67
CA LEU A 380 15.62 11.94 16.87
C LEU A 380 15.50 11.17 15.54
N LEU A 381 15.01 9.92 15.57
CA LEU A 381 14.78 9.13 14.37
C LEU A 381 13.79 9.83 13.43
N GLY A 382 12.68 10.37 13.96
CA GLY A 382 11.72 11.14 13.18
C GLY A 382 12.34 12.37 12.51
N GLN A 383 13.18 13.13 13.22
CA GLN A 383 13.92 14.25 12.65
C GLN A 383 14.84 13.81 11.51
N GLN A 384 15.56 12.70 11.69
CA GLN A 384 16.47 12.15 10.68
C GLN A 384 15.73 11.68 9.43
N MET A 385 14.58 10.99 9.60
CA MET A 385 13.73 10.57 8.51
C MET A 385 13.18 11.76 7.72
N ARG A 386 12.61 12.76 8.40
CA ARG A 386 12.12 13.99 7.73
C ARG A 386 13.24 14.68 6.94
N SER A 387 14.46 14.72 7.48
CA SER A 387 15.63 15.29 6.80
C SER A 387 15.97 14.54 5.49
N TYR A 388 15.87 13.21 5.46
CA TYR A 388 16.06 12.45 4.21
C TYR A 388 14.91 12.66 3.22
N TRP A 389 13.66 12.62 3.68
CA TRP A 389 12.47 12.80 2.83
C TRP A 389 12.43 14.17 2.15
N SER A 390 12.74 15.22 2.92
CA SER A 390 12.77 16.60 2.42
C SER A 390 13.97 16.87 1.50
N GLU A 391 15.14 16.28 1.78
CA GLU A 391 16.28 16.37 0.87
C GLU A 391 15.99 15.66 -0.45
N PHE A 392 15.40 14.47 -0.40
CA PHE A 392 14.95 13.77 -1.60
C PHE A 392 13.91 14.59 -2.38
N ALA A 393 12.92 15.18 -1.70
CA ALA A 393 11.92 16.03 -2.33
C ALA A 393 12.53 17.27 -3.01
N SER A 394 13.67 17.75 -2.52
CA SER A 394 14.38 18.91 -3.09
C SER A 394 15.28 18.54 -4.26
N THR A 395 16.04 17.45 -4.13
CA THR A 395 17.18 17.15 -5.03
C THR A 395 16.99 15.90 -5.88
N GLY A 396 16.09 14.99 -5.50
CA GLY A 396 15.94 13.66 -6.10
C GLY A 396 16.86 12.60 -5.48
N ALA A 397 17.62 12.94 -4.42
CA ALA A 397 18.47 12.02 -3.68
C ALA A 397 18.44 12.35 -2.19
N PRO A 398 18.26 11.36 -1.28
CA PRO A 398 18.27 11.65 0.16
C PRO A 398 19.65 12.00 0.69
N GLY A 399 20.73 11.60 0.00
CA GLY A 399 22.11 12.00 0.28
C GLY A 399 22.54 11.82 1.74
N ASN A 400 23.00 12.89 2.34
CA ASN A 400 23.32 12.99 3.78
C ASN A 400 22.22 13.70 4.59
N GLY A 401 20.98 13.69 4.07
CA GLY A 401 19.86 14.45 4.61
C GLY A 401 20.05 15.96 4.42
N ARG A 402 18.99 16.72 4.67
CA ARG A 402 19.00 18.19 4.53
C ARG A 402 20.02 18.88 5.42
N SER A 403 20.36 18.28 6.56
CA SER A 403 21.42 18.74 7.46
C SER A 403 22.85 18.51 6.91
N GLY A 404 23.03 17.62 5.94
CA GLY A 404 24.31 17.24 5.35
C GLY A 404 25.22 16.39 6.26
N VAL A 405 24.71 15.95 7.44
CA VAL A 405 25.52 15.24 8.45
C VAL A 405 25.10 13.80 8.71
N LEU A 406 23.98 13.36 8.10
CA LEU A 406 23.50 12.00 8.26
C LEU A 406 24.37 11.01 7.44
N PRO A 407 24.32 9.70 7.72
CA PRO A 407 24.96 8.70 6.89
C PRO A 407 24.54 8.85 5.42
N GLN A 408 25.48 8.69 4.49
CA GLN A 408 25.20 8.78 3.06
C GLN A 408 24.23 7.67 2.64
N TRP A 409 23.03 8.01 2.23
CA TRP A 409 22.09 7.07 1.63
C TRP A 409 22.43 6.89 0.13
N ARG A 410 22.94 5.73 -0.20
CA ARG A 410 23.37 5.40 -1.57
C ARG A 410 22.20 4.80 -2.38
N PRO A 411 22.15 5.06 -3.69
CA PRO A 411 21.15 4.44 -4.54
C PRO A 411 21.31 2.91 -4.56
N TRP A 412 20.22 2.23 -4.81
CA TRP A 412 20.18 0.79 -5.04
C TRP A 412 21.06 0.41 -6.21
N SER A 413 21.70 -0.74 -6.13
CA SER A 413 22.59 -1.26 -7.16
C SER A 413 22.45 -2.77 -7.21
N ASN A 414 22.27 -3.33 -8.40
CA ASN A 414 22.21 -4.78 -8.62
C ASN A 414 23.55 -5.50 -8.34
N ALA A 415 24.65 -4.75 -8.14
CA ALA A 415 25.93 -5.28 -7.72
C ALA A 415 26.08 -5.43 -6.19
N GLY A 416 25.13 -4.86 -5.42
CA GLY A 416 25.05 -4.97 -3.98
C GLY A 416 23.87 -4.16 -3.47
N ALA A 417 22.91 -4.82 -2.83
CA ALA A 417 21.69 -4.21 -2.32
C ALA A 417 22.01 -3.13 -1.28
N ASN A 418 21.94 -1.87 -1.66
CA ASN A 418 22.15 -0.73 -0.80
C ASN A 418 20.83 -0.39 -0.08
N LEU A 419 20.55 -1.05 1.03
CA LEU A 419 19.39 -0.83 1.87
C LEU A 419 19.76 0.10 3.03
N MET A 420 19.03 1.18 3.24
CA MET A 420 19.15 2.03 4.42
C MET A 420 18.31 1.46 5.55
N LEU A 421 18.95 1.06 6.65
CA LEU A 421 18.24 0.77 7.90
C LEU A 421 17.98 2.08 8.65
N LEU A 422 16.72 2.27 9.02
CA LEU A 422 16.24 3.43 9.78
C LEU A 422 15.87 2.96 11.18
N ASP A 423 16.76 3.21 12.14
CA ASP A 423 16.60 2.74 13.50
C ASP A 423 17.18 3.77 14.49
N THR A 424 16.82 3.65 15.76
CA THR A 424 17.41 4.43 16.84
C THR A 424 18.85 3.99 17.12
N ALA A 425 19.59 4.79 17.87
CA ALA A 425 20.97 4.47 18.25
C ALA A 425 21.09 3.15 19.02
N SER A 426 20.09 2.77 19.80
CA SER A 426 20.03 1.50 20.54
C SER A 426 19.88 0.29 19.61
N GLY A 427 19.15 0.43 18.51
CA GLY A 427 19.00 -0.59 17.47
C GLY A 427 20.10 -0.57 16.40
N GLY A 428 21.13 0.26 16.57
CA GLY A 428 22.29 0.36 15.67
C GLY A 428 22.30 1.57 14.77
N GLY A 429 21.32 2.45 14.86
CA GLY A 429 21.24 3.74 14.16
C GLY A 429 21.02 3.61 12.67
N LEU A 430 21.09 4.76 12.00
CA LEU A 430 21.02 4.84 10.54
C LEU A 430 22.25 4.20 9.91
N ARG A 431 22.06 3.22 9.03
CA ARG A 431 23.19 2.53 8.38
C ARG A 431 22.80 1.89 7.06
N MET A 432 23.77 1.89 6.12
CA MET A 432 23.63 1.12 4.88
C MET A 432 23.99 -0.34 5.13
N VAL A 433 23.15 -1.26 4.65
CA VAL A 433 23.39 -2.71 4.71
C VAL A 433 23.20 -3.36 3.34
N ASN A 434 23.68 -4.60 3.22
CA ASN A 434 23.45 -5.45 2.07
C ASN A 434 22.64 -6.68 2.52
N GLU A 435 21.32 -6.56 2.53
CA GLU A 435 20.39 -7.59 2.97
C GLU A 435 19.33 -7.83 1.89
N PRO A 436 19.67 -8.45 0.75
CA PRO A 436 18.71 -8.71 -0.32
C PRO A 436 17.68 -9.75 0.11
N MET A 437 16.44 -9.58 -0.37
CA MET A 437 15.38 -10.56 -0.27
C MET A 437 14.73 -10.73 -1.65
N THR A 438 14.74 -11.94 -2.18
CA THR A 438 14.13 -12.25 -3.47
C THR A 438 12.99 -13.25 -3.33
N VAL A 439 12.08 -13.25 -4.30
CA VAL A 439 11.02 -14.26 -4.39
C VAL A 439 11.61 -15.68 -4.45
N ALA A 440 12.72 -15.88 -5.15
CA ALA A 440 13.40 -17.19 -5.22
C ALA A 440 13.93 -17.64 -3.85
N MET A 441 14.53 -16.74 -3.06
CA MET A 441 14.98 -17.05 -1.70
C MET A 441 13.83 -17.44 -0.79
N LEU A 442 12.68 -16.79 -0.92
CA LEU A 442 11.47 -17.14 -0.14
C LEU A 442 10.90 -18.50 -0.53
N LYS A 443 10.82 -18.79 -1.83
CA LYS A 443 10.38 -20.11 -2.33
C LYS A 443 11.30 -21.23 -1.82
N GLU A 444 12.61 -21.03 -1.86
CA GLU A 444 13.59 -21.97 -1.30
C GLU A 444 13.42 -22.15 0.22
N ARG A 445 13.24 -21.02 0.96
CA ARG A 445 13.02 -21.08 2.43
C ARG A 445 11.78 -21.88 2.77
N ILE A 446 10.64 -21.69 2.09
CA ILE A 446 9.42 -22.47 2.31
C ILE A 446 9.67 -23.96 2.05
N ALA A 447 10.37 -24.31 0.97
CA ALA A 447 10.65 -25.68 0.61
C ALA A 447 11.49 -26.43 1.66
N GLN A 448 12.39 -25.72 2.36
CA GLN A 448 13.39 -26.29 3.25
C GLN A 448 13.08 -26.06 4.74
N ASP A 449 12.04 -25.28 5.10
CA ASP A 449 11.76 -24.93 6.49
C ASP A 449 11.33 -26.17 7.32
N PRO A 450 12.12 -26.58 8.32
CA PRO A 450 11.78 -27.70 9.18
C PRO A 450 10.59 -27.41 10.11
N ASN A 451 10.27 -26.13 10.36
CA ASN A 451 9.15 -25.72 11.21
C ASN A 451 7.80 -25.86 10.48
N ILE A 452 7.81 -26.08 9.16
CA ILE A 452 6.61 -26.36 8.37
C ILE A 452 6.71 -27.79 7.80
N PRO A 453 6.56 -28.83 8.64
CA PRO A 453 6.79 -30.22 8.21
C PRO A 453 5.70 -30.74 7.28
N GLU A 454 4.48 -30.21 7.36
CA GLU A 454 3.34 -30.68 6.59
C GLU A 454 3.31 -30.07 5.20
N LEU A 455 3.22 -30.92 4.18
CA LEU A 455 3.18 -30.48 2.78
C LEU A 455 2.02 -29.51 2.52
N ARG A 456 0.82 -29.83 3.04
CA ARG A 456 -0.36 -28.97 2.89
C ARG A 456 -0.12 -27.54 3.40
N SER A 457 0.51 -27.40 4.57
CA SER A 457 0.83 -26.09 5.16
C SER A 457 1.85 -25.31 4.33
N ARG A 458 2.87 -26.01 3.78
CA ARG A 458 3.81 -25.38 2.82
C ARG A 458 3.10 -24.88 1.56
N CYS A 459 2.22 -25.71 0.99
CA CYS A 459 1.45 -25.34 -0.19
C CYS A 459 0.52 -24.15 0.08
N ALA A 460 -0.13 -24.14 1.25
CA ALA A 460 -1.01 -23.05 1.66
C ALA A 460 -0.23 -21.74 1.86
N LEU A 461 0.94 -21.78 2.50
CA LEU A 461 1.81 -20.61 2.64
C LEU A 461 2.31 -20.13 1.28
N HIS A 462 2.70 -21.02 0.37
CA HIS A 462 3.11 -20.66 -1.00
C HIS A 462 1.97 -19.95 -1.75
N VAL A 463 0.75 -20.46 -1.67
CA VAL A 463 -0.45 -19.81 -2.25
C VAL A 463 -0.68 -18.42 -1.64
N GLN A 464 -0.61 -18.32 -0.32
CA GLN A 464 -0.82 -17.05 0.39
C GLN A 464 0.19 -15.98 -0.05
N LEU A 465 1.47 -16.36 -0.16
CA LEU A 465 2.54 -15.41 -0.46
C LEU A 465 2.62 -15.04 -1.94
N PHE A 466 2.30 -15.94 -2.86
CA PHE A 466 2.60 -15.74 -4.28
C PHE A 466 1.37 -15.71 -5.20
N LEU A 467 0.25 -16.36 -4.85
CA LEU A 467 -0.98 -16.31 -5.65
C LEU A 467 -1.97 -15.27 -5.13
N LEU A 468 -2.20 -15.24 -3.82
CA LEU A 468 -3.19 -14.35 -3.20
C LEU A 468 -2.60 -13.00 -2.82
N ALA A 469 -1.27 -12.90 -2.72
CA ALA A 469 -0.58 -11.64 -2.52
C ALA A 469 -0.78 -10.67 -3.69
N ASN A 470 -0.55 -9.40 -3.42
CA ASN A 470 -0.86 -8.30 -4.33
C ASN A 470 -0.09 -8.30 -5.67
N ALA A 471 0.96 -9.11 -5.82
CA ALA A 471 1.73 -9.26 -7.06
C ALA A 471 1.57 -10.66 -7.68
N GLY A 472 0.48 -11.38 -7.35
CA GLY A 472 0.30 -12.77 -7.74
C GLY A 472 0.50 -13.08 -9.22
N ASP A 473 0.02 -12.22 -10.12
CA ASP A 473 0.17 -12.40 -11.57
C ASP A 473 1.62 -12.33 -12.06
N ASP A 474 2.54 -11.71 -11.29
CA ASP A 474 3.95 -11.54 -11.65
C ASP A 474 4.85 -12.61 -11.03
N VAL A 475 4.46 -13.18 -9.89
CA VAL A 475 5.34 -14.03 -9.08
C VAL A 475 4.83 -15.46 -8.92
N TRP A 476 3.53 -15.69 -9.23
CA TRP A 476 2.97 -17.03 -9.23
C TRP A 476 3.53 -17.85 -10.41
N ASP A 477 4.01 -19.03 -10.09
CA ASP A 477 4.43 -20.02 -11.10
C ASP A 477 3.88 -21.39 -10.69
N GLU A 478 3.02 -21.97 -11.52
CA GLU A 478 2.42 -23.27 -11.29
C GLU A 478 3.48 -24.38 -11.28
N ALA A 479 4.54 -24.24 -12.08
CA ALA A 479 5.62 -25.21 -12.09
C ALA A 479 6.42 -25.23 -10.77
N ASP A 480 6.63 -24.08 -10.14
CA ASP A 480 7.24 -24.00 -8.80
C ASP A 480 6.34 -24.63 -7.74
N TYR A 481 5.02 -24.38 -7.84
CA TYR A 481 4.03 -24.96 -6.96
C TYR A 481 3.99 -26.50 -7.06
N ASP A 482 4.00 -27.03 -8.27
CA ASP A 482 4.06 -28.47 -8.55
C ASP A 482 5.39 -29.07 -8.09
N ALA A 483 6.50 -28.39 -8.32
CA ALA A 483 7.83 -28.84 -7.88
C ALA A 483 7.95 -28.94 -6.34
N LEU A 484 7.20 -28.13 -5.60
CA LEU A 484 7.08 -28.20 -4.14
C LEU A 484 6.31 -29.47 -3.68
N GLY A 485 5.66 -30.19 -4.60
CA GLY A 485 4.83 -31.36 -4.34
C GLY A 485 3.35 -31.03 -4.19
N CYS A 486 2.90 -29.84 -4.56
CA CYS A 486 1.57 -29.32 -4.28
C CYS A 486 0.53 -29.61 -5.37
N ALA A 487 0.88 -30.30 -6.44
CA ALA A 487 0.02 -30.55 -7.60
C ALA A 487 -1.36 -31.19 -7.28
N GLU A 488 -1.46 -31.91 -6.15
CA GLU A 488 -2.73 -32.52 -5.72
C GLU A 488 -3.70 -31.54 -5.07
N PHE A 489 -3.24 -30.33 -4.67
CA PHE A 489 -4.05 -29.32 -3.99
C PHE A 489 -4.44 -28.23 -4.99
N ASN A 490 -5.76 -27.97 -5.10
CA ASN A 490 -6.23 -26.82 -5.88
C ASN A 490 -5.82 -25.50 -5.20
N PRO A 491 -4.94 -24.68 -5.79
CA PRO A 491 -4.45 -23.46 -5.13
C PRO A 491 -5.55 -22.44 -4.81
N TRP A 492 -6.62 -22.38 -5.61
CA TRP A 492 -7.73 -21.45 -5.39
C TRP A 492 -8.68 -21.85 -4.25
N GLY A 493 -8.60 -23.09 -3.78
CA GLY A 493 -9.40 -23.62 -2.67
C GLY A 493 -8.56 -24.02 -1.45
N LEU A 494 -7.26 -23.73 -1.49
CA LEU A 494 -6.35 -24.07 -0.40
C LEU A 494 -6.30 -22.92 0.60
N GLU A 495 -7.11 -23.01 1.64
CA GLU A 495 -6.97 -22.14 2.80
C GLU A 495 -5.76 -22.62 3.63
N VAL A 496 -5.00 -21.65 4.19
CA VAL A 496 -4.04 -21.96 5.24
C VAL A 496 -4.87 -22.51 6.39
N GLU A 497 -4.78 -23.79 6.69
CA GLU A 497 -5.24 -24.31 7.98
C GLU A 497 -4.36 -23.63 9.04
N ARG A 498 -4.94 -22.65 9.65
CA ARG A 498 -4.29 -21.73 10.58
C ARG A 498 -4.45 -22.27 11.97
#